data_925d619185d8bbb212cbf033dfd52b9a
#
_entry.id   925d619185d8bbb212cbf033dfd52b9a
#
_cell.length_a   1.000
_cell.length_b   1.000
_cell.length_c   1.000
_cell.angle_alpha   90.00
_cell.angle_beta   90.00
_cell.angle_gamma   90.00
#
_symmetry.space_group_name_H-M   'P 1'
#
loop_
_entity.id
_entity.type
_entity.pdbx_description
1 polymer ?
#
loop_
_entity_poly.entity_id
_entity_poly.type
_entity_poly.pdbx_seq_one_letter_code
_entity_poly.pdbx_strand_id
1 'polypeptide(L)'
;SFPQIYFNNGGDKLKITNISQWGSIAWTSFDSAFYGASNLTLTAVDTPTLTGVTSLRRMFQGATSLTTNAAMNTWDTSTISNMSEVFLGATVFNQNIGAWDTGAVTTMLSMFQSATIFNQNI
;
A
#
# COMPACT_ATOMS: atom_id res chain seq x y z
N SER A 1 -20.27 9.20 -3.33
CA SER A 1 -18.85 9.49 -3.48
C SER A 1 -18.06 8.20 -3.69
N PHE A 2 -16.90 8.31 -4.24
CA PHE A 2 -16.02 7.17 -4.53
C PHE A 2 -14.73 7.31 -3.68
N PRO A 3 -14.80 7.07 -2.37
CA PRO A 3 -13.68 7.40 -1.49
C PRO A 3 -12.79 6.20 -1.18
N GLN A 4 -13.12 4.98 -1.64
CA GLN A 4 -12.43 3.77 -1.25
C GLN A 4 -12.43 2.72 -2.35
N ILE A 5 -11.28 2.05 -2.54
CA ILE A 5 -11.15 0.78 -3.24
C ILE A 5 -11.05 -0.30 -2.18
N TYR A 6 -11.73 -1.43 -2.39
CA TYR A 6 -11.80 -2.48 -1.39
C TYR A 6 -11.97 -3.85 -2.04
N PHE A 7 -10.87 -4.48 -2.43
CA PHE A 7 -10.92 -5.85 -2.95
C PHE A 7 -11.00 -6.89 -1.83
N ASN A 8 -10.32 -6.67 -0.73
CA ASN A 8 -10.34 -7.55 0.45
C ASN A 8 -10.20 -9.04 0.08
N ASN A 9 -9.25 -9.34 -0.79
CA ASN A 9 -8.96 -10.70 -1.27
C ASN A 9 -10.10 -11.38 -2.03
N GLY A 10 -11.02 -10.60 -2.61
CA GLY A 10 -12.19 -11.15 -3.31
C GLY A 10 -12.43 -10.51 -4.66
N GLY A 11 -13.55 -10.87 -5.28
CA GLY A 11 -14.03 -10.28 -6.53
C GLY A 11 -13.01 -10.29 -7.65
N ASP A 12 -12.90 -9.17 -8.31
CA ASP A 12 -12.05 -8.98 -9.50
C ASP A 12 -10.59 -8.61 -9.15
N LYS A 13 -10.09 -8.99 -7.98
CA LYS A 13 -8.74 -8.66 -7.51
C LYS A 13 -7.62 -9.01 -8.49
N LEU A 14 -7.80 -10.05 -9.30
CA LEU A 14 -6.80 -10.47 -10.27
C LEU A 14 -6.86 -9.67 -11.58
N LYS A 15 -7.89 -8.91 -11.80
CA LYS A 15 -8.06 -8.10 -13.00
C LYS A 15 -7.34 -6.76 -12.93
N ILE A 16 -7.04 -6.27 -11.73
CA ILE A 16 -6.22 -5.07 -11.60
C ILE A 16 -4.77 -5.42 -11.81
N THR A 17 -4.15 -4.83 -12.83
CA THR A 17 -2.76 -5.14 -13.21
C THR A 17 -1.81 -3.98 -13.04
N ASN A 18 -2.31 -2.74 -13.02
CA ASN A 18 -1.45 -1.58 -12.83
C ASN A 18 -2.22 -0.37 -12.29
N ILE A 19 -1.55 0.39 -11.44
CA ILE A 19 -1.94 1.75 -11.08
C ILE A 19 -0.92 2.68 -11.71
N SER A 20 -1.32 3.41 -12.75
CA SER A 20 -0.46 4.32 -13.49
C SER A 20 -0.55 5.76 -12.99
N GLN A 21 -1.61 6.10 -12.26
CA GLN A 21 -1.83 7.42 -11.69
C GLN A 21 -2.82 7.35 -10.55
N TRP A 22 -2.53 8.05 -9.45
CA TRP A 22 -3.46 8.16 -8.32
C TRP A 22 -4.49 9.27 -8.52
N GLY A 23 -4.09 10.36 -9.20
CA GLY A 23 -4.96 11.51 -9.42
C GLY A 23 -5.20 12.34 -8.16
N SER A 24 -6.30 13.08 -8.16
CA SER A 24 -6.64 14.01 -7.08
C SER A 24 -7.81 13.55 -6.20
N ILE A 25 -8.10 12.26 -6.19
CA ILE A 25 -9.20 11.69 -5.39
C ILE A 25 -8.90 11.89 -3.90
N ALA A 26 -9.86 12.42 -3.16
CA ALA A 26 -9.78 12.52 -1.70
C ALA A 26 -10.19 11.17 -1.08
N TRP A 27 -9.22 10.26 -0.95
CA TRP A 27 -9.46 8.94 -0.38
C TRP A 27 -9.84 9.03 1.10
N THR A 28 -10.64 8.09 1.57
CA THR A 28 -11.04 7.99 2.99
C THR A 28 -10.43 6.77 3.68
N SER A 29 -10.08 5.73 2.94
CA SER A 29 -9.43 4.54 3.48
C SER A 29 -8.74 3.76 2.37
N PHE A 30 -7.62 3.10 2.72
CA PHE A 30 -6.99 2.08 1.91
C PHE A 30 -6.95 0.72 2.62
N ASP A 31 -7.73 0.56 3.69
CA ASP A 31 -7.83 -0.73 4.38
C ASP A 31 -8.26 -1.82 3.39
N SER A 32 -7.43 -2.84 3.24
CA SER A 32 -7.66 -3.99 2.35
C SER A 32 -7.86 -3.62 0.86
N ALA A 33 -7.39 -2.43 0.45
CA ALA A 33 -7.70 -1.87 -0.87
C ALA A 33 -7.31 -2.80 -2.00
N PHE A 34 -6.08 -3.31 -1.99
CA PHE A 34 -5.54 -4.20 -3.02
C PHE A 34 -5.14 -5.56 -2.45
N TYR A 35 -5.75 -5.96 -1.34
CA TYR A 35 -5.48 -7.25 -0.72
C TYR A 35 -5.79 -8.39 -1.69
N GLY A 36 -4.81 -9.20 -1.97
CA GLY A 36 -4.91 -10.33 -2.88
C GLY A 36 -4.75 -9.97 -4.37
N ALA A 37 -4.47 -8.71 -4.69
CA ALA A 37 -4.21 -8.27 -6.06
C ALA A 37 -2.83 -8.73 -6.53
N SER A 38 -2.67 -10.02 -6.78
CA SER A 38 -1.38 -10.66 -7.07
C SER A 38 -0.77 -10.25 -8.41
N ASN A 39 -1.54 -9.66 -9.32
CA ASN A 39 -1.07 -9.19 -10.62
C ASN A 39 -0.80 -7.68 -10.64
N LEU A 40 -0.97 -7.00 -9.51
CA LEU A 40 -0.83 -5.55 -9.43
C LEU A 40 0.63 -5.12 -9.55
N THR A 41 0.87 -4.16 -10.44
CA THR A 41 2.09 -3.36 -10.49
C THR A 41 1.74 -1.89 -10.20
N LEU A 42 2.73 -1.12 -9.79
CA LEU A 42 2.54 0.30 -9.48
C LEU A 42 3.58 1.11 -10.25
N THR A 43 3.12 1.84 -11.27
CA THR A 43 3.98 2.68 -12.12
C THR A 43 3.70 4.17 -11.94
N ALA A 44 2.72 4.52 -11.11
CA ALA A 44 2.38 5.92 -10.82
C ALA A 44 3.61 6.70 -10.34
N VAL A 45 3.80 7.90 -10.88
CA VAL A 45 4.84 8.83 -10.45
C VAL A 45 4.29 9.92 -9.54
N ASP A 46 2.97 10.00 -9.40
CA ASP A 46 2.28 10.84 -8.42
C ASP A 46 2.03 10.10 -7.12
N THR A 47 1.50 10.79 -6.13
CA THR A 47 1.19 10.23 -4.81
C THR A 47 -0.31 10.31 -4.54
N PRO A 48 -0.88 9.31 -3.83
CA PRO A 48 -2.28 9.41 -3.43
C PRO A 48 -2.48 10.52 -2.39
N THR A 49 -3.64 11.16 -2.41
CA THR A 49 -4.03 12.11 -1.37
C THR A 49 -4.46 11.34 -0.13
N LEU A 50 -3.64 11.36 0.92
CA LEU A 50 -3.85 10.56 2.13
C LEU A 50 -4.37 11.37 3.33
N THR A 51 -4.68 12.65 3.17
CA THR A 51 -5.09 13.52 4.28
C THR A 51 -6.32 13.05 5.05
N GLY A 52 -7.25 12.34 4.39
CA GLY A 52 -8.43 11.75 5.01
C GLY A 52 -8.27 10.27 5.37
N VAL A 53 -7.08 9.71 5.22
CA VAL A 53 -6.82 8.28 5.40
C VAL A 53 -6.08 8.05 6.71
N THR A 54 -6.56 7.11 7.52
CA THR A 54 -5.91 6.70 8.76
C THR A 54 -5.42 5.26 8.75
N SER A 55 -5.81 4.47 7.75
CA SER A 55 -5.44 3.05 7.67
C SER A 55 -4.95 2.68 6.29
N LEU A 56 -3.77 2.04 6.26
CA LEU A 56 -3.24 1.30 5.11
C LEU A 56 -3.25 -0.21 5.38
N ARG A 57 -3.97 -0.67 6.42
CA ARG A 57 -3.98 -2.08 6.81
C ARG A 57 -4.28 -2.97 5.59
N ARG A 58 -3.44 -3.99 5.37
CA ARG A 58 -3.59 -4.96 4.28
C ARG A 58 -3.64 -4.37 2.88
N MET A 59 -3.20 -3.11 2.69
CA MET A 59 -3.34 -2.44 1.39
C MET A 59 -2.76 -3.25 0.24
N PHE A 60 -1.57 -3.84 0.45
CA PHE A 60 -0.87 -4.63 -0.55
C PHE A 60 -0.60 -6.06 -0.09
N GLN A 61 -1.38 -6.58 0.86
CA GLN A 61 -1.22 -7.95 1.31
C GLN A 61 -1.40 -8.92 0.14
N GLY A 62 -0.42 -9.79 -0.08
CA GLY A 62 -0.46 -10.77 -1.17
C GLY A 62 -0.25 -10.17 -2.56
N ALA A 63 0.21 -8.93 -2.66
CA ALA A 63 0.55 -8.30 -3.94
C ALA A 63 1.91 -8.81 -4.44
N THR A 64 1.92 -10.02 -4.97
CA THR A 64 3.15 -10.76 -5.31
C THR A 64 3.84 -10.27 -6.59
N SER A 65 3.26 -9.32 -7.33
CA SER A 65 3.87 -8.66 -8.48
C SER A 65 4.34 -7.23 -8.18
N LEU A 66 4.07 -6.72 -6.97
CA LEU A 66 4.48 -5.38 -6.57
C LEU A 66 5.98 -5.37 -6.24
N THR A 67 6.78 -4.69 -7.05
CA THR A 67 8.24 -4.64 -6.93
C THR A 67 8.72 -3.35 -6.25
N THR A 68 9.00 -2.32 -7.05
CA THR A 68 9.48 -1.03 -6.59
C THR A 68 8.65 0.09 -7.21
N ASN A 69 8.54 1.20 -6.50
CA ASN A 69 7.95 2.43 -7.01
C ASN A 69 8.56 3.60 -6.23
N ALA A 70 9.47 4.33 -6.84
CA ALA A 70 10.25 5.36 -6.15
C ALA A 70 9.35 6.45 -5.53
N ALA A 71 8.24 6.79 -6.17
CA ALA A 71 7.31 7.80 -5.66
C ALA A 71 6.67 7.37 -4.32
N MET A 72 6.59 6.06 -4.04
CA MET A 72 6.02 5.56 -2.77
C MET A 72 6.78 6.09 -1.55
N ASN A 73 8.09 6.30 -1.66
CA ASN A 73 8.86 6.85 -0.55
C ASN A 73 8.47 8.29 -0.19
N THR A 74 7.76 8.98 -1.08
CA THR A 74 7.31 10.37 -0.88
C THR A 74 5.86 10.49 -0.43
N TRP A 75 5.17 9.38 -0.19
CA TRP A 75 3.79 9.42 0.30
C TRP A 75 3.72 10.14 1.66
N ASP A 76 2.73 11.01 1.81
CA ASP A 76 2.47 11.65 3.10
C ASP A 76 1.68 10.70 4.00
N THR A 77 2.39 10.01 4.87
CA THR A 77 1.80 9.02 5.80
C THR A 77 1.55 9.59 7.19
N SER A 78 1.65 10.90 7.36
CA SER A 78 1.55 11.57 8.67
C SER A 78 0.24 11.34 9.42
N THR A 79 -0.84 10.99 8.70
CA THR A 79 -2.17 10.72 9.30
C THR A 79 -2.43 9.23 9.55
N ILE A 80 -1.52 8.36 9.12
CA ILE A 80 -1.74 6.91 9.18
C ILE A 80 -1.44 6.38 10.58
N SER A 81 -2.43 5.73 11.19
CA SER A 81 -2.32 5.09 12.49
C SER A 81 -2.19 3.57 12.42
N ASN A 82 -2.69 2.94 11.36
CA ASN A 82 -2.65 1.49 11.20
C ASN A 82 -1.90 1.09 9.91
N MET A 83 -0.72 0.48 10.10
CA MET A 83 0.10 -0.08 9.03
C MET A 83 0.23 -1.61 9.15
N SER A 84 -0.66 -2.28 9.87
CA SER A 84 -0.57 -3.73 10.01
C SER A 84 -0.79 -4.43 8.68
N GLU A 85 0.04 -5.44 8.43
CA GLU A 85 -0.10 -6.34 7.28
C GLU A 85 -0.04 -5.66 5.90
N VAL A 86 0.48 -4.42 5.79
CA VAL A 86 0.48 -3.66 4.51
C VAL A 86 1.14 -4.46 3.39
N PHE A 87 2.30 -5.06 3.67
CA PHE A 87 3.08 -5.82 2.69
C PHE A 87 3.20 -7.30 3.04
N LEU A 88 2.28 -7.82 3.86
CA LEU A 88 2.31 -9.24 4.22
C LEU A 88 2.20 -10.09 2.95
N GLY A 89 3.17 -10.98 2.74
CA GLY A 89 3.19 -11.83 1.55
C GLY A 89 3.52 -11.13 0.24
N ALA A 90 3.93 -9.88 0.26
CA ALA A 90 4.42 -9.16 -0.91
C ALA A 90 5.85 -9.60 -1.22
N THR A 91 6.00 -10.78 -1.83
CA THR A 91 7.25 -11.55 -1.90
C THR A 91 8.35 -10.91 -2.74
N VAL A 92 8.01 -9.97 -3.63
CA VAL A 92 8.99 -9.28 -4.49
C VAL A 92 9.11 -7.79 -4.17
N PHE A 93 8.41 -7.32 -3.13
CA PHE A 93 8.46 -5.92 -2.72
C PHE A 93 9.80 -5.58 -2.06
N ASN A 94 10.49 -4.56 -2.60
CA ASN A 94 11.74 -4.08 -2.04
C ASN A 94 11.95 -2.58 -2.28
N GLN A 95 10.89 -1.78 -2.08
CA GLN A 95 10.95 -0.33 -2.21
C GLN A 95 11.37 0.31 -0.89
N ASN A 96 12.30 1.26 -0.94
CA ASN A 96 12.60 2.11 0.21
C ASN A 96 11.38 2.95 0.59
N ILE A 97 10.96 2.84 1.83
CA ILE A 97 9.90 3.63 2.46
C ILE A 97 10.40 4.31 3.74
N GLY A 98 11.70 4.50 3.87
CA GLY A 98 12.33 5.07 5.06
C GLY A 98 11.95 6.53 5.34
N ALA A 99 11.40 7.23 4.35
CA ALA A 99 10.90 8.61 4.53
C ALA A 99 9.46 8.68 5.05
N TRP A 100 8.77 7.54 5.22
CA TRP A 100 7.41 7.55 5.76
C TRP A 100 7.39 8.09 7.19
N ASP A 101 6.47 9.02 7.45
CA ASP A 101 6.21 9.52 8.78
C ASP A 101 5.41 8.48 9.57
N THR A 102 5.98 7.96 10.62
CA THR A 102 5.36 6.95 11.49
C THR A 102 4.91 7.53 12.83
N GLY A 103 4.93 8.85 12.98
CA GLY A 103 4.61 9.51 14.25
C GLY A 103 3.21 9.22 14.78
N ALA A 104 2.23 8.99 13.89
CA ALA A 104 0.85 8.65 14.28
C ALA A 104 0.58 7.14 14.34
N VAL A 105 1.54 6.30 13.95
CA VAL A 105 1.32 4.85 13.82
C VAL A 105 1.24 4.19 15.20
N THR A 106 0.18 3.41 15.42
CA THR A 106 -0.03 2.65 16.65
C THR A 106 0.17 1.16 16.47
N THR A 107 0.14 0.65 15.24
CA THR A 107 0.39 -0.77 14.96
C THR A 107 1.04 -0.98 13.59
N MET A 108 2.04 -1.85 13.56
CA MET A 108 2.71 -2.36 12.36
C MET A 108 2.73 -3.89 12.36
N LEU A 109 1.74 -4.52 13.01
CA LEU A 109 1.70 -5.97 13.17
C LEU A 109 1.83 -6.65 11.81
N SER A 110 2.82 -7.56 11.70
CA SER A 110 3.04 -8.39 10.50
C SER A 110 3.22 -7.61 9.19
N MET A 111 3.65 -6.33 9.26
CA MET A 111 3.72 -5.44 8.09
C MET A 111 4.54 -6.04 6.94
N PHE A 112 5.64 -6.71 7.25
CA PHE A 112 6.55 -7.33 6.27
C PHE A 112 6.64 -8.85 6.40
N GLN A 113 5.69 -9.48 7.07
CA GLN A 113 5.68 -10.94 7.21
C GLN A 113 5.64 -11.56 5.82
N SER A 114 6.56 -12.49 5.55
CA SER A 114 6.70 -13.17 4.26
C SER A 114 6.99 -12.25 3.05
N ALA A 115 7.40 -11.01 3.30
CA ALA A 115 7.98 -10.14 2.28
C ALA A 115 9.47 -10.50 2.12
N THR A 116 9.73 -11.62 1.46
CA THR A 116 10.99 -12.41 1.57
C THR A 116 12.22 -11.72 1.03
N ILE A 117 12.08 -10.75 0.12
CA ILE A 117 13.24 -10.01 -0.42
C ILE A 117 13.36 -8.60 0.13
N PHE A 118 12.41 -8.14 0.96
CA PHE A 118 12.47 -6.79 1.52
C PHE A 118 13.74 -6.61 2.36
N ASN A 119 14.58 -5.66 1.97
CA ASN A 119 15.90 -5.43 2.58
C ASN A 119 16.26 -3.94 2.56
N GLN A 120 15.33 -3.08 2.94
CA GLN A 120 15.55 -1.64 2.97
C GLN A 120 15.88 -1.17 4.39
N ASN A 121 16.71 -0.16 4.48
CA ASN A 121 17.02 0.51 5.74
C ASN A 121 15.90 1.51 6.05
N ILE A 122 15.06 1.14 7.00
CA ILE A 122 13.90 1.95 7.38
C ILE A 122 13.94 2.36 8.85
#